data_6ff030341d8c3270e7c65500cd2951d3
#
_entry.id   6ff030341d8c3270e7c65500cd2951d3
#
_cell.length_a   1.000
_cell.length_b   1.000
_cell.length_c   1.000
_cell.angle_alpha   90.00
_cell.angle_beta   90.00
_cell.angle_gamma   90.00
#
_symmetry.space_group_name_H-M   'P 1'
#
loop_
_entity.id
_entity.type
_entity.pdbx_description
1 polymer ?
#
loop_
_entity_poly.entity_id
_entity_poly.type
_entity_poly.pdbx_seq_one_letter_code
_entity_poly.pdbx_strand_id
1 'polypeptide(L)'
;MNAIPLGLFHSGKCFARDRMPSFSLPTVSIIKNAAGSKREVRQILNANGQSVRQLLVRAGIGTGADGCLYVCVPYVKGRRCSEKNIHFHQVSCALPRRSFVKVAEGLYVASPELTFVQMASVLEEGALCACGMELTGGYPLDAEFRPDGEVVYVRAPVTSQTLLAAYADRYQGRGGTNKARRVTRHLCDKSASVKETELALLALLPRHYGGLGAKEALLNEVVTLSPEAATIARQKKVVCDLKFKDSNVVVEYDGATHGDAEARTTDSRRRDALRAEGYDVATLTNAQLQSPTEFQAIIVPASRKAGKRTRYLSECDMPRHRALRSQIARYHARTF
;
A
#
# COMPACT_ATOMS: atom_id res chain seq x y z
N MET A 1 20.89 12.55 2.78
CA MET A 1 19.79 12.31 1.83
C MET A 1 19.33 10.89 2.06
N ASN A 2 18.23 10.70 2.78
CA ASN A 2 17.73 9.38 3.12
C ASN A 2 17.19 8.72 1.86
N ALA A 3 17.78 7.58 1.49
CA ALA A 3 17.28 6.75 0.43
C ALA A 3 15.84 6.30 0.80
N ILE A 4 14.89 6.64 -0.04
CA ILE A 4 13.50 6.19 0.08
C ILE A 4 13.50 4.72 -0.31
N PRO A 5 13.16 3.79 0.59
CA PRO A 5 12.93 2.41 0.19
C PRO A 5 11.66 2.39 -0.65
N LEU A 6 11.85 2.34 -1.96
CA LEU A 6 10.75 2.14 -2.88
C LEU A 6 10.29 0.71 -2.76
N GLY A 7 9.12 0.51 -2.23
CA GLY A 7 8.38 -0.75 -2.31
C GLY A 7 8.26 -1.17 -3.78
N LEU A 8 8.30 -2.42 -4.05
CA LEU A 8 8.81 -3.02 -5.25
C LEU A 8 7.75 -3.81 -5.95
N PHE A 9 7.57 -3.60 -7.25
CA PHE A 9 6.38 -4.10 -7.89
C PHE A 9 6.62 -4.62 -9.28
N HIS A 10 5.92 -5.65 -9.58
CA HIS A 10 6.00 -6.38 -10.80
C HIS A 10 4.92 -5.95 -11.79
N SER A 11 5.28 -5.58 -13.00
CA SER A 11 4.35 -5.44 -14.11
C SER A 11 4.40 -6.70 -14.96
N GLY A 12 3.49 -7.64 -14.69
CA GLY A 12 3.43 -8.86 -15.45
C GLY A 12 2.64 -8.72 -16.74
N LYS A 13 3.13 -9.35 -17.80
CA LYS A 13 2.29 -9.82 -18.87
C LYS A 13 2.34 -11.33 -18.91
N CYS A 14 1.17 -11.94 -19.06
CA CYS A 14 0.95 -13.34 -19.38
C CYS A 14 1.73 -14.31 -18.51
N PHE A 15 1.25 -14.51 -17.32
CA PHE A 15 1.46 -15.78 -16.66
C PHE A 15 0.36 -16.73 -17.10
N ALA A 16 0.76 -17.93 -17.52
CA ALA A 16 -0.16 -19.05 -17.56
C ALA A 16 -0.81 -19.17 -16.18
N ARG A 17 -2.10 -19.45 -16.12
CA ARG A 17 -2.95 -19.41 -14.92
C ARG A 17 -2.46 -20.23 -13.71
N ASP A 18 -1.39 -20.99 -13.83
CA ASP A 18 -1.04 -22.04 -12.87
C ASP A 18 0.22 -21.79 -12.01
N ARG A 19 0.91 -20.65 -12.15
CA ARG A 19 2.05 -20.31 -11.27
C ARG A 19 2.11 -18.81 -11.04
N MET A 20 1.58 -18.36 -9.91
CA MET A 20 1.82 -17.01 -9.42
C MET A 20 3.15 -16.97 -8.65
N PRO A 21 4.10 -16.11 -9.01
CA PRO A 21 5.33 -15.94 -8.25
C PRO A 21 5.06 -15.19 -6.93
N SER A 22 5.83 -15.56 -5.90
CA SER A 22 5.94 -14.79 -4.66
C SER A 22 6.52 -13.41 -4.99
N PHE A 23 5.93 -12.36 -4.42
CA PHE A 23 6.28 -10.99 -4.74
C PHE A 23 7.13 -10.33 -3.67
N SER A 24 8.25 -9.86 -4.09
CA SER A 24 9.02 -8.78 -3.47
C SER A 24 9.97 -8.24 -4.50
N LEU A 25 9.67 -7.13 -5.23
CA LEU A 25 10.61 -6.68 -6.25
C LEU A 25 10.55 -5.23 -6.64
N PRO A 26 11.73 -4.56 -6.73
CA PRO A 26 11.89 -3.34 -7.48
C PRO A 26 11.76 -3.57 -8.96
N THR A 27 10.97 -2.77 -9.63
CA THR A 27 11.14 -2.62 -11.07
C THR A 27 12.32 -1.70 -11.29
N VAL A 28 13.48 -2.27 -11.58
CA VAL A 28 14.64 -1.49 -12.01
C VAL A 28 14.41 -1.06 -13.44
N SER A 29 14.40 0.23 -13.67
CA SER A 29 14.29 0.77 -15.02
C SER A 29 15.63 1.34 -15.40
N ILE A 30 16.34 0.65 -16.30
CA ILE A 30 17.55 1.16 -16.92
C ILE A 30 17.12 1.92 -18.17
N ILE A 31 17.19 3.23 -18.11
CA ILE A 31 16.95 4.07 -19.28
C ILE A 31 18.30 4.61 -19.74
N LYS A 32 18.75 4.14 -20.87
CA LYS A 32 19.70 4.86 -21.68
C LYS A 32 18.96 5.40 -22.90
N ASN A 33 19.18 6.66 -23.20
CA ASN A 33 18.64 7.42 -24.34
C ASN A 33 17.89 6.56 -25.36
N ALA A 34 16.71 6.89 -25.68
CA ALA A 34 15.62 6.31 -26.48
C ALA A 34 15.89 5.19 -27.53
N ALA A 35 17.13 4.70 -27.66
CA ALA A 35 17.58 3.74 -28.67
C ALA A 35 18.30 2.52 -28.10
N GLY A 36 18.25 2.28 -26.78
CA GLY A 36 18.99 1.17 -26.18
C GLY A 36 18.57 -0.20 -26.72
N SER A 37 19.44 -0.87 -27.42
CA SER A 37 19.24 -2.25 -27.86
C SER A 37 19.32 -3.21 -26.68
N LYS A 38 18.72 -4.41 -26.77
CA LYS A 38 18.92 -5.52 -25.82
C LYS A 38 20.40 -5.74 -25.46
N ARG A 39 21.28 -5.52 -26.40
CA ARG A 39 22.72 -5.70 -26.26
C ARG A 39 23.32 -4.67 -25.30
N GLU A 40 22.88 -3.41 -25.35
CA GLU A 40 23.37 -2.36 -24.45
C GLU A 40 22.85 -2.56 -23.02
N VAL A 41 21.58 -2.94 -22.85
CA VAL A 41 21.05 -3.31 -21.54
C VAL A 41 21.79 -4.51 -20.96
N ARG A 42 22.07 -5.55 -21.77
CA ARG A 42 22.91 -6.68 -21.37
C ARG A 42 24.35 -6.26 -21.03
N GLN A 43 24.94 -5.37 -21.80
CA GLN A 43 26.30 -4.88 -21.51
C GLN A 43 26.34 -4.12 -20.21
N ILE A 44 25.33 -3.28 -19.90
CA ILE A 44 25.22 -2.58 -18.63
C ILE A 44 25.01 -3.57 -17.47
N LEU A 45 24.15 -4.56 -17.64
CA LEU A 45 23.90 -5.59 -16.63
C LEU A 45 25.11 -6.53 -16.47
N ASN A 46 25.77 -6.95 -17.55
CA ASN A 46 26.92 -7.85 -17.51
C ASN A 46 28.22 -7.15 -17.07
N ALA A 47 28.48 -5.94 -17.55
CA ALA A 47 29.61 -5.14 -17.09
C ALA A 47 29.50 -4.76 -15.58
N ASN A 48 28.27 -4.73 -15.05
CA ASN A 48 27.96 -4.32 -13.69
C ASN A 48 27.07 -5.34 -12.94
N GLY A 49 26.98 -6.60 -13.37
CA GLY A 49 25.98 -7.55 -12.86
C GLY A 49 26.01 -7.74 -11.34
N GLN A 50 27.18 -7.91 -10.72
CA GLN A 50 27.35 -7.86 -9.28
C GLN A 50 27.21 -6.43 -8.73
N SER A 51 27.66 -5.42 -9.45
CA SER A 51 27.61 -4.04 -9.02
C SER A 51 26.19 -3.46 -9.10
N VAL A 52 25.35 -3.85 -10.04
CA VAL A 52 23.94 -3.43 -10.10
C VAL A 52 23.19 -3.99 -8.89
N ARG A 53 23.36 -5.28 -8.57
CA ARG A 53 22.77 -5.86 -7.35
C ARG A 53 23.24 -5.17 -6.09
N GLN A 54 24.55 -4.92 -5.97
CA GLN A 54 25.14 -4.20 -4.83
C GLN A 54 24.66 -2.76 -4.77
N LEU A 55 24.51 -2.07 -5.91
CA LEU A 55 23.96 -0.71 -5.95
C LEU A 55 22.49 -0.69 -5.53
N LEU A 56 21.70 -1.69 -5.95
CA LEU A 56 20.31 -1.84 -5.53
C LEU A 56 20.21 -2.08 -4.02
N VAL A 57 21.02 -3.00 -3.50
CA VAL A 57 21.08 -3.27 -2.06
C VAL A 57 21.52 -2.03 -1.28
N ARG A 58 22.58 -1.31 -1.74
CA ARG A 58 23.03 -0.05 -1.12
C ARG A 58 21.97 1.06 -1.20
N ALA A 59 21.15 1.06 -2.23
CA ALA A 59 20.02 1.98 -2.36
C ALA A 59 18.78 1.54 -1.55
N GLY A 60 18.88 0.46 -0.76
CA GLY A 60 17.75 -0.11 -0.02
C GLY A 60 16.72 -0.77 -0.93
N ILE A 61 17.12 -1.14 -2.14
CA ILE A 61 16.23 -1.76 -3.13
C ILE A 61 16.55 -3.26 -3.18
N GLY A 62 15.68 -4.08 -2.61
CA GLY A 62 15.84 -5.53 -2.63
C GLY A 62 15.72 -6.11 -4.05
N THR A 63 16.42 -7.22 -4.30
CA THR A 63 16.03 -8.13 -5.38
C THR A 63 14.95 -9.06 -4.82
N GLY A 64 13.95 -9.42 -5.63
CA GLY A 64 12.89 -10.25 -5.12
C GLY A 64 13.33 -11.56 -4.51
N ALA A 65 12.42 -12.18 -3.77
CA ALA A 65 12.65 -13.49 -3.16
C ALA A 65 13.13 -14.56 -4.17
N ASP A 66 12.78 -14.38 -5.45
CA ASP A 66 13.22 -15.21 -6.59
C ASP A 66 14.54 -14.75 -7.21
N GLY A 67 15.16 -13.67 -6.73
CA GLY A 67 16.38 -13.09 -7.28
C GLY A 67 16.23 -12.47 -8.67
N CYS A 68 15.02 -12.29 -9.19
CA CYS A 68 14.75 -11.75 -10.51
C CYS A 68 14.88 -10.22 -10.55
N LEU A 69 15.33 -9.69 -11.68
CA LEU A 69 15.35 -8.27 -12.00
C LEU A 69 14.28 -7.97 -13.05
N TYR A 70 13.47 -6.96 -12.79
CA TYR A 70 12.46 -6.48 -13.71
C TYR A 70 12.93 -5.17 -14.33
N VAL A 71 13.07 -5.13 -15.65
CA VAL A 71 13.68 -4.02 -16.36
C VAL A 71 12.68 -3.41 -17.35
N CYS A 72 12.37 -2.13 -17.20
CA CYS A 72 11.57 -1.40 -18.17
C CYS A 72 12.44 -0.94 -19.34
N VAL A 73 11.98 -1.21 -20.56
CA VAL A 73 12.65 -0.77 -21.79
C VAL A 73 11.63 -0.16 -22.75
N PRO A 74 12.01 0.88 -23.50
CA PRO A 74 11.07 1.54 -24.42
C PRO A 74 10.70 0.62 -25.59
N TYR A 75 11.60 -0.22 -26.04
CA TYR A 75 11.36 -1.17 -27.13
C TYR A 75 12.26 -2.40 -27.01
N VAL A 76 11.70 -3.57 -27.24
CA VAL A 76 12.46 -4.83 -27.29
C VAL A 76 12.27 -5.49 -28.64
N LYS A 77 13.30 -5.42 -29.48
CA LYS A 77 13.34 -6.17 -30.74
C LYS A 77 13.69 -7.63 -30.44
N GLY A 78 12.72 -8.53 -30.61
CA GLY A 78 12.89 -9.97 -30.38
C GLY A 78 12.41 -10.45 -28.98
N ARG A 79 11.61 -11.50 -28.99
CA ARG A 79 10.75 -11.96 -27.88
C ARG A 79 11.41 -12.84 -26.81
N ARG A 80 12.70 -13.13 -26.84
CA ARG A 80 13.31 -14.07 -25.89
C ARG A 80 14.50 -13.43 -25.17
N CYS A 81 14.37 -13.28 -23.84
CA CYS A 81 15.51 -13.12 -22.96
C CYS A 81 15.99 -14.51 -22.55
N SER A 82 17.24 -14.81 -22.79
CA SER A 82 17.87 -16.10 -22.43
C SER A 82 18.37 -16.13 -20.98
N GLU A 83 18.27 -15.01 -20.26
CA GLU A 83 18.73 -14.91 -18.87
C GLU A 83 17.55 -15.18 -17.93
N LYS A 84 17.67 -16.26 -17.15
CA LYS A 84 16.60 -16.77 -16.30
C LYS A 84 16.11 -15.78 -15.22
N ASN A 85 16.92 -14.77 -14.88
CA ASN A 85 16.68 -13.87 -13.75
C ASN A 85 16.44 -12.42 -14.16
N ILE A 86 16.18 -12.13 -15.46
CA ILE A 86 15.89 -10.79 -15.95
C ILE A 86 14.62 -10.78 -16.78
N HIS A 87 13.63 -10.02 -16.32
CA HIS A 87 12.36 -9.83 -17.02
C HIS A 87 12.29 -8.44 -17.63
N PHE A 88 12.11 -8.38 -18.95
CA PHE A 88 11.97 -7.11 -19.66
C PHE A 88 10.51 -6.74 -19.84
N HIS A 89 10.17 -5.54 -19.41
CA HIS A 89 8.86 -4.94 -19.62
C HIS A 89 8.96 -3.82 -20.64
N GLN A 90 8.21 -3.94 -21.72
CA GLN A 90 8.13 -2.90 -22.72
C GLN A 90 7.17 -1.80 -22.27
N VAL A 91 7.64 -0.57 -22.23
CA VAL A 91 6.81 0.62 -22.09
C VAL A 91 6.54 1.16 -23.50
N SER A 92 5.30 1.04 -23.96
CA SER A 92 4.88 1.38 -25.32
C SER A 92 4.17 2.75 -25.44
N CYS A 93 4.14 3.52 -24.36
CA CYS A 93 3.50 4.85 -24.34
C CYS A 93 4.46 5.91 -23.82
N ALA A 94 4.15 7.17 -24.12
CA ALA A 94 4.81 8.29 -23.47
C ALA A 94 4.51 8.27 -21.98
N LEU A 95 5.56 8.36 -21.17
CA LEU A 95 5.45 8.37 -19.72
C LEU A 95 5.32 9.80 -19.20
N PRO A 96 4.50 10.05 -18.19
CA PRO A 96 4.47 11.31 -17.49
C PRO A 96 5.84 11.70 -16.92
N ARG A 97 6.07 12.99 -16.69
CA ARG A 97 7.28 13.45 -16.01
C ARG A 97 7.42 12.78 -14.63
N ARG A 98 8.65 12.55 -14.18
CA ARG A 98 8.97 11.89 -12.89
C ARG A 98 8.54 10.43 -12.79
N SER A 99 8.40 9.73 -13.91
CA SER A 99 8.11 8.28 -13.90
C SER A 99 9.26 7.45 -13.33
N PHE A 100 10.46 8.02 -13.25
CA PHE A 100 11.64 7.34 -12.74
C PHE A 100 12.43 8.21 -11.77
N VAL A 101 13.05 7.57 -10.80
CA VAL A 101 13.96 8.17 -9.82
C VAL A 101 15.38 7.67 -10.10
N LYS A 102 16.34 8.58 -10.27
CA LYS A 102 17.75 8.23 -10.43
C LYS A 102 18.31 7.79 -9.07
N VAL A 103 18.84 6.59 -8.98
CA VAL A 103 19.43 6.03 -7.76
C VAL A 103 20.95 5.93 -7.84
N ALA A 104 21.51 5.80 -9.05
CA ALA A 104 22.95 5.86 -9.31
C ALA A 104 23.17 6.31 -10.76
N GLU A 105 24.43 6.48 -11.18
CA GLU A 105 24.74 6.80 -12.57
C GLU A 105 24.29 5.68 -13.50
N GLY A 106 23.45 6.03 -14.48
CA GLY A 106 22.84 5.08 -15.41
C GLY A 106 21.77 4.16 -14.81
N LEU A 107 21.44 4.27 -13.50
CA LEU A 107 20.46 3.44 -12.82
C LEU A 107 19.27 4.25 -12.36
N TYR A 108 18.10 3.88 -12.83
CA TYR A 108 16.81 4.49 -12.48
C TYR A 108 15.85 3.43 -11.99
N VAL A 109 14.97 3.79 -11.05
CA VAL A 109 13.88 2.93 -10.61
C VAL A 109 12.53 3.58 -10.96
N ALA A 110 11.51 2.78 -11.16
CA ALA A 110 10.16 3.29 -11.36
C ALA A 110 9.72 4.10 -10.14
N SER A 111 9.07 5.24 -10.37
CA SER A 111 8.46 5.99 -9.28
C SER A 111 7.32 5.18 -8.63
N PRO A 112 6.92 5.50 -7.40
CA PRO A 112 5.76 4.87 -6.75
C PRO A 112 4.50 4.95 -7.61
N GLU A 113 4.30 6.08 -8.30
CA GLU A 113 3.14 6.31 -9.14
C GLU A 113 3.16 5.44 -10.40
N LEU A 114 4.31 5.34 -11.09
CA LEU A 114 4.46 4.43 -12.23
C LEU A 114 4.26 2.98 -11.79
N THR A 115 4.86 2.61 -10.68
CA THR A 115 4.73 1.27 -10.08
C THR A 115 3.26 0.94 -9.81
N PHE A 116 2.51 1.83 -9.16
CA PHE A 116 1.09 1.64 -8.89
C PHE A 116 0.27 1.39 -10.17
N VAL A 117 0.50 2.19 -11.22
CA VAL A 117 -0.21 2.01 -12.50
C VAL A 117 0.17 0.70 -13.19
N GLN A 118 1.43 0.28 -13.09
CA GLN A 118 1.87 -1.03 -13.60
C GLN A 118 1.18 -2.17 -12.84
N MET A 119 1.09 -2.07 -11.51
CA MET A 119 0.40 -3.05 -10.66
C MET A 119 -1.09 -3.16 -10.98
N ALA A 120 -1.71 -2.08 -11.42
CA ALA A 120 -3.11 -2.09 -11.84
C ALA A 120 -3.39 -3.03 -13.02
N SER A 121 -2.38 -3.43 -13.80
CA SER A 121 -2.55 -4.42 -14.87
C SER A 121 -2.61 -5.86 -14.36
N VAL A 122 -2.13 -6.12 -13.15
CA VAL A 122 -1.92 -7.46 -12.59
C VAL A 122 -2.86 -7.71 -11.40
N LEU A 123 -2.92 -6.75 -10.46
CA LEU A 123 -3.68 -6.91 -9.22
C LEU A 123 -5.17 -6.75 -9.43
N GLU A 124 -5.94 -7.52 -8.68
CA GLU A 124 -7.37 -7.29 -8.48
C GLU A 124 -7.60 -5.96 -7.72
N GLU A 125 -8.80 -5.40 -7.78
CA GLU A 125 -9.07 -4.05 -7.29
C GLU A 125 -8.81 -3.88 -5.79
N GLY A 126 -9.20 -4.85 -4.95
CA GLY A 126 -8.93 -4.80 -3.51
C GLY A 126 -7.45 -4.91 -3.18
N ALA A 127 -6.71 -5.76 -3.89
CA ALA A 127 -5.27 -5.87 -3.76
C ALA A 127 -4.56 -4.58 -4.24
N LEU A 128 -5.06 -3.96 -5.31
CA LEU A 128 -4.53 -2.69 -5.80
C LEU A 128 -4.81 -1.53 -4.82
N CYS A 129 -5.97 -1.54 -4.15
CA CYS A 129 -6.25 -0.60 -3.07
C CYS A 129 -5.24 -0.77 -1.92
N ALA A 130 -4.97 -2.01 -1.49
CA ALA A 130 -3.98 -2.29 -0.46
C ALA A 130 -2.57 -1.84 -0.88
N CYS A 131 -2.18 -2.08 -2.15
CA CYS A 131 -0.94 -1.56 -2.73
C CYS A 131 -0.86 -0.03 -2.66
N GLY A 132 -1.92 0.66 -3.07
CA GLY A 132 -1.97 2.12 -2.99
C GLY A 132 -1.82 2.63 -1.56
N MET A 133 -2.51 2.02 -0.60
CA MET A 133 -2.43 2.41 0.80
C MET A 133 -1.07 2.10 1.45
N GLU A 134 -0.38 1.04 1.04
CA GLU A 134 1.01 0.80 1.44
C GLU A 134 1.94 1.90 0.93
N LEU A 135 1.81 2.31 -0.34
CA LEU A 135 2.63 3.39 -0.92
C LEU A 135 2.38 4.74 -0.25
N THR A 136 1.15 5.03 0.14
CA THR A 136 0.74 6.28 0.81
C THR A 136 0.77 6.18 2.33
N GLY A 137 1.11 5.01 2.87
CA GLY A 137 1.16 4.69 4.28
C GLY A 137 2.54 4.82 4.91
N GLY A 138 2.57 4.70 6.22
CA GLY A 138 3.75 4.82 7.07
C GLY A 138 4.40 3.48 7.43
N TYR A 139 4.02 2.37 6.81
CA TYR A 139 4.55 1.04 7.11
C TYR A 139 5.12 0.36 5.86
N PRO A 140 6.22 -0.39 5.96
CA PRO A 140 6.69 -1.28 4.91
C PRO A 140 6.11 -2.68 5.13
N LEU A 141 5.78 -3.39 4.05
CA LEU A 141 5.48 -4.82 4.15
C LEU A 141 6.75 -5.68 4.26
N ASP A 142 7.85 -5.22 3.64
CA ASP A 142 9.13 -5.92 3.67
C ASP A 142 10.04 -5.24 4.70
N ALA A 143 10.09 -5.79 5.91
CA ALA A 143 10.91 -5.30 7.01
C ALA A 143 12.43 -5.59 6.82
N GLU A 144 12.81 -6.37 5.82
CA GLU A 144 14.13 -7.01 5.72
C GLU A 144 15.23 -6.16 5.05
N PHE A 145 14.98 -4.92 4.63
CA PHE A 145 15.89 -4.23 3.72
C PHE A 145 16.62 -3.01 4.28
N ARG A 146 16.95 -2.98 5.56
CA ARG A 146 18.02 -2.09 6.02
C ARG A 146 19.38 -2.76 5.89
N PRO A 147 20.39 -2.05 5.32
CA PRO A 147 21.76 -2.58 5.22
C PRO A 147 22.40 -2.93 6.57
N ASP A 148 21.88 -2.38 7.67
CA ASP A 148 22.29 -2.60 9.06
C ASP A 148 21.54 -3.73 9.77
N GLY A 149 20.59 -4.37 9.08
CA GLY A 149 19.80 -5.47 9.67
C GLY A 149 18.69 -5.02 10.63
N GLU A 150 18.49 -3.71 10.80
CA GLU A 150 17.44 -3.18 11.68
C GLU A 150 16.06 -3.26 11.03
N VAL A 151 15.07 -3.78 11.75
CA VAL A 151 13.68 -3.89 11.27
C VAL A 151 13.00 -2.54 11.34
N VAL A 152 12.59 -2.01 10.19
CA VAL A 152 11.85 -0.74 10.13
C VAL A 152 10.36 -1.00 10.15
N TYR A 153 9.72 -0.70 11.27
CA TYR A 153 8.26 -0.78 11.40
C TYR A 153 7.55 0.50 10.95
N VAL A 154 8.26 1.61 10.83
CA VAL A 154 7.70 2.91 10.45
C VAL A 154 8.58 3.55 9.37
N ARG A 155 7.98 4.01 8.29
CA ARG A 155 8.64 4.79 7.24
C ARG A 155 7.80 6.01 6.87
N ALA A 156 8.43 6.99 6.25
CA ALA A 156 7.67 8.07 5.60
C ALA A 156 6.91 7.52 4.37
N PRO A 157 5.68 8.00 4.11
CA PRO A 157 4.97 7.72 2.86
C PRO A 157 5.84 8.05 1.66
N VAL A 158 5.84 7.19 0.62
CA VAL A 158 6.67 7.42 -0.58
C VAL A 158 5.92 8.22 -1.64
N THR A 159 4.61 8.35 -1.50
CA THR A 159 3.73 9.15 -2.35
C THR A 159 2.46 9.53 -1.56
N SER A 160 1.47 10.11 -2.23
CA SER A 160 0.13 10.39 -1.68
C SER A 160 -0.96 9.95 -2.65
N GLN A 161 -2.16 9.77 -2.14
CA GLN A 161 -3.35 9.49 -2.96
C GLN A 161 -3.51 10.51 -4.10
N THR A 162 -3.30 11.79 -3.83
CA THR A 162 -3.39 12.87 -4.82
C THR A 162 -2.36 12.71 -5.94
N LEU A 163 -1.11 12.34 -5.61
CA LEU A 163 -0.05 12.12 -6.60
C LEU A 163 -0.33 10.87 -7.43
N LEU A 164 -0.80 9.79 -6.82
CA LEU A 164 -1.20 8.57 -7.53
C LEU A 164 -2.33 8.86 -8.52
N ALA A 165 -3.37 9.60 -8.10
CA ALA A 165 -4.49 9.99 -8.95
C ALA A 165 -4.03 10.86 -10.13
N ALA A 166 -3.28 11.92 -9.84
CA ALA A 166 -2.76 12.83 -10.86
C ALA A 166 -1.85 12.12 -11.88
N TYR A 167 -1.08 11.13 -11.44
CA TYR A 167 -0.25 10.33 -12.33
C TYR A 167 -1.11 9.38 -13.18
N ALA A 168 -2.06 8.67 -12.59
CA ALA A 168 -2.96 7.76 -13.29
C ALA A 168 -3.78 8.49 -14.38
N ASP A 169 -4.19 9.75 -14.13
CA ASP A 169 -4.91 10.56 -15.10
C ASP A 169 -4.06 10.95 -16.32
N ARG A 170 -2.77 11.17 -16.12
CA ARG A 170 -1.82 11.52 -17.19
C ARG A 170 -1.26 10.30 -17.91
N TYR A 171 -1.30 9.12 -17.31
CA TYR A 171 -0.76 7.91 -17.91
C TYR A 171 -1.62 7.42 -19.07
N GLN A 172 -1.00 7.23 -20.24
CA GLN A 172 -1.70 6.86 -21.48
C GLN A 172 -1.54 5.38 -21.88
N GLY A 173 -0.91 4.57 -21.02
CA GLY A 173 -0.79 3.14 -21.25
C GLY A 173 -2.15 2.42 -21.19
N ARG A 174 -2.27 1.30 -21.91
CA ARG A 174 -3.55 0.59 -22.04
C ARG A 174 -3.85 -0.37 -20.88
N GLY A 175 -2.85 -0.98 -20.27
CA GLY A 175 -3.05 -1.99 -19.23
C GLY A 175 -3.35 -1.37 -17.86
N GLY A 176 -4.52 -1.65 -17.28
CA GLY A 176 -4.84 -1.31 -15.90
C GLY A 176 -5.15 0.16 -15.61
N THR A 177 -4.93 1.09 -16.55
CA THR A 177 -5.04 2.55 -16.32
C THR A 177 -6.41 2.97 -15.78
N ASN A 178 -7.49 2.48 -16.37
CA ASN A 178 -8.84 2.79 -15.89
C ASN A 178 -9.10 2.22 -14.50
N LYS A 179 -8.53 1.06 -14.18
CA LYS A 179 -8.58 0.47 -12.83
C LYS A 179 -7.81 1.37 -11.84
N ALA A 180 -6.59 1.80 -12.19
CA ALA A 180 -5.82 2.72 -11.36
C ALA A 180 -6.59 4.00 -11.05
N ARG A 181 -7.17 4.65 -12.06
CA ARG A 181 -7.99 5.87 -11.90
C ARG A 181 -9.20 5.66 -10.99
N ARG A 182 -9.87 4.52 -11.08
CA ARG A 182 -11.01 4.21 -10.19
C ARG A 182 -10.54 4.00 -8.75
N VAL A 183 -9.51 3.19 -8.58
CA VAL A 183 -9.00 2.79 -7.27
C VAL A 183 -8.43 3.97 -6.48
N THR A 184 -7.71 4.89 -7.13
CA THR A 184 -7.13 6.06 -6.43
C THR A 184 -8.16 6.91 -5.71
N ARG A 185 -9.42 6.93 -6.15
CA ARG A 185 -10.52 7.67 -5.50
C ARG A 185 -10.92 7.11 -4.13
N HIS A 186 -10.48 5.91 -3.83
CA HIS A 186 -10.87 5.18 -2.61
C HIS A 186 -9.69 4.97 -1.65
N LEU A 187 -8.51 5.47 -1.98
CA LEU A 187 -7.35 5.38 -1.13
C LEU A 187 -7.42 6.38 0.03
N CYS A 188 -6.90 5.98 1.17
CA CYS A 188 -6.67 6.84 2.32
C CYS A 188 -5.16 6.89 2.58
N ASP A 189 -4.64 8.09 2.74
CA ASP A 189 -3.24 8.30 3.13
C ASP A 189 -3.02 7.95 4.61
N LYS A 190 -1.76 7.79 4.99
CA LYS A 190 -1.29 7.66 6.37
C LYS A 190 -1.68 6.38 7.12
N SER A 191 -2.08 5.31 6.45
CA SER A 191 -2.18 4.03 7.17
C SER A 191 -0.83 3.66 7.78
N ALA A 192 -0.80 3.26 9.05
CA ALA A 192 0.42 2.95 9.79
C ALA A 192 0.64 1.45 9.97
N SER A 193 -0.32 0.62 9.55
CA SER A 193 -0.19 -0.84 9.65
C SER A 193 -1.05 -1.58 8.61
N VAL A 194 -0.71 -2.86 8.42
CA VAL A 194 -1.48 -3.80 7.61
C VAL A 194 -2.95 -3.88 8.09
N LYS A 195 -3.14 -3.88 9.41
CA LYS A 195 -4.48 -4.03 10.01
C LYS A 195 -5.34 -2.77 9.87
N GLU A 196 -4.74 -1.60 9.98
CA GLU A 196 -5.43 -0.35 9.69
C GLU A 196 -5.82 -0.26 8.21
N THR A 197 -4.94 -0.71 7.28
CA THR A 197 -5.27 -0.81 5.86
C THR A 197 -6.44 -1.77 5.63
N GLU A 198 -6.44 -2.95 6.25
CA GLU A 198 -7.53 -3.93 6.17
C GLU A 198 -8.84 -3.32 6.70
N LEU A 199 -8.82 -2.71 7.89
CA LEU A 199 -9.95 -2.01 8.50
C LEU A 199 -10.52 -0.95 7.56
N ALA A 200 -9.66 -0.05 7.06
CA ALA A 200 -10.08 1.06 6.21
C ALA A 200 -10.71 0.55 4.90
N LEU A 201 -10.09 -0.39 4.22
CA LEU A 201 -10.60 -0.92 2.96
C LEU A 201 -11.94 -1.65 3.14
N LEU A 202 -12.07 -2.48 4.17
CA LEU A 202 -13.32 -3.19 4.45
C LEU A 202 -14.45 -2.24 4.86
N ALA A 203 -14.13 -1.17 5.59
CA ALA A 203 -15.12 -0.18 6.02
C ALA A 203 -15.52 0.78 4.89
N LEU A 204 -14.54 1.36 4.19
CA LEU A 204 -14.75 2.54 3.35
C LEU A 204 -15.06 2.23 1.89
N LEU A 205 -14.50 1.14 1.34
CA LEU A 205 -14.76 0.78 -0.04
C LEU A 205 -16.26 0.62 -0.32
N PRO A 206 -16.73 1.07 -1.48
CA PRO A 206 -18.11 0.86 -1.90
C PRO A 206 -18.51 -0.62 -1.94
N ARG A 207 -19.79 -0.89 -1.78
CA ARG A 207 -20.34 -2.28 -1.72
C ARG A 207 -20.04 -3.11 -2.96
N HIS A 208 -19.96 -2.49 -4.15
CA HIS A 208 -19.62 -3.19 -5.37
C HIS A 208 -18.16 -3.72 -5.39
N TYR A 209 -17.27 -3.16 -4.56
CA TYR A 209 -15.94 -3.70 -4.28
C TYR A 209 -15.93 -4.69 -3.11
N GLY A 210 -17.02 -4.82 -2.39
CA GLY A 210 -17.15 -5.69 -1.22
C GLY A 210 -16.95 -4.99 0.13
N GLY A 211 -16.74 -3.67 0.16
CA GLY A 211 -16.69 -2.88 1.38
C GLY A 211 -18.07 -2.56 1.94
N LEU A 212 -18.14 -1.94 3.11
CA LEU A 212 -19.39 -1.49 3.73
C LEU A 212 -19.92 -0.18 3.13
N GLY A 213 -19.06 0.58 2.45
CA GLY A 213 -19.37 1.93 1.97
C GLY A 213 -19.66 2.88 3.15
N ALA A 214 -18.92 2.76 4.24
CA ALA A 214 -19.03 3.65 5.39
C ALA A 214 -18.69 5.10 5.02
N LYS A 215 -18.92 6.05 5.95
CA LYS A 215 -18.55 7.45 5.77
C LYS A 215 -17.03 7.56 5.50
N GLU A 216 -16.64 8.54 4.71
CA GLU A 216 -15.23 8.87 4.50
C GLU A 216 -14.50 9.09 5.82
N ALA A 217 -13.26 8.66 5.90
CA ALA A 217 -12.46 8.76 7.10
C ALA A 217 -11.03 9.23 6.80
N LEU A 218 -10.37 9.72 7.82
CA LEU A 218 -8.95 10.02 7.89
C LEU A 218 -8.26 8.95 8.73
N LEU A 219 -7.08 8.52 8.33
CA LEU A 219 -6.28 7.56 9.09
C LEU A 219 -5.16 8.29 9.81
N ASN A 220 -4.85 7.81 11.00
CA ASN A 220 -3.78 8.33 11.84
C ASN A 220 -3.87 9.86 12.02
N GLU A 221 -5.08 10.34 12.25
CA GLU A 221 -5.35 11.75 12.47
C GLU A 221 -4.93 12.17 13.88
N VAL A 222 -4.20 13.28 13.95
CA VAL A 222 -3.70 13.80 15.22
C VAL A 222 -4.75 14.69 15.87
N VAL A 223 -5.20 14.32 17.07
CA VAL A 223 -6.08 15.12 17.91
C VAL A 223 -5.25 15.81 18.98
N THR A 224 -5.34 17.14 19.04
CA THR A 224 -4.77 17.93 20.15
C THR A 224 -5.77 17.93 21.30
N LEU A 225 -5.33 17.54 22.48
CA LEU A 225 -6.16 17.39 23.67
C LEU A 225 -6.27 18.67 24.47
N SER A 226 -7.39 18.89 25.15
CA SER A 226 -7.55 19.87 26.20
C SER A 226 -6.61 19.58 27.39
N PRO A 227 -6.35 20.54 28.30
CA PRO A 227 -5.54 20.29 29.48
C PRO A 227 -6.04 19.11 30.32
N GLU A 228 -7.36 18.95 30.44
CA GLU A 228 -8.04 17.89 31.18
C GLU A 228 -7.78 16.52 30.55
N ALA A 229 -8.02 16.38 29.24
CA ALA A 229 -7.80 15.15 28.51
C ALA A 229 -6.31 14.81 28.38
N ALA A 230 -5.44 15.82 28.26
CA ALA A 230 -4.00 15.63 28.24
C ALA A 230 -3.46 15.07 29.56
N THR A 231 -4.11 15.39 30.70
CA THR A 231 -3.79 14.80 32.00
C THR A 231 -4.13 13.32 32.03
N ILE A 232 -5.27 12.91 31.46
CA ILE A 232 -5.70 11.51 31.34
C ILE A 232 -4.71 10.73 30.45
N ALA A 233 -4.44 11.25 29.26
CA ALA A 233 -3.55 10.61 28.28
C ALA A 233 -2.07 10.67 28.69
N ARG A 234 -1.67 11.57 29.60
CA ARG A 234 -0.27 11.92 29.90
C ARG A 234 0.52 12.42 28.69
N GLN A 235 -0.19 12.99 27.72
CA GLN A 235 0.36 13.54 26.48
C GLN A 235 -0.59 14.60 25.89
N LYS A 236 -0.04 15.57 25.17
CA LYS A 236 -0.82 16.68 24.60
C LYS A 236 -1.57 16.32 23.32
N LYS A 237 -1.22 15.22 22.68
CA LYS A 237 -1.79 14.80 21.40
C LYS A 237 -1.97 13.29 21.41
N VAL A 238 -3.01 12.83 20.76
CA VAL A 238 -3.25 11.41 20.47
C VAL A 238 -3.48 11.23 18.97
N VAL A 239 -3.19 10.03 18.48
CA VAL A 239 -3.41 9.65 17.08
C VAL A 239 -4.59 8.71 17.03
N CYS A 240 -5.57 8.96 16.15
CA CYS A 240 -6.74 8.11 15.94
C CYS A 240 -6.51 7.22 14.72
N ASP A 241 -6.67 5.91 14.85
CA ASP A 241 -6.44 4.97 13.75
C ASP A 241 -7.38 5.24 12.56
N LEU A 242 -8.68 5.43 12.82
CA LEU A 242 -9.67 5.82 11.83
C LEU A 242 -10.64 6.83 12.42
N LYS A 243 -10.67 8.04 11.88
CA LYS A 243 -11.61 9.10 12.27
C LYS A 243 -12.52 9.43 11.10
N PHE A 244 -13.83 9.29 11.24
CA PHE A 244 -14.77 9.70 10.20
C PHE A 244 -14.73 11.21 9.99
N LYS A 245 -14.65 11.64 8.73
CA LYS A 245 -14.60 13.07 8.38
C LYS A 245 -15.82 13.82 8.89
N ASP A 246 -15.59 15.07 9.30
CA ASP A 246 -16.63 15.97 9.77
C ASP A 246 -17.53 15.34 10.86
N SER A 247 -16.91 14.61 11.78
CA SER A 247 -17.58 13.99 12.90
C SER A 247 -16.62 13.78 14.07
N ASN A 248 -17.18 13.53 15.24
CA ASN A 248 -16.45 13.14 16.45
C ASN A 248 -16.44 11.61 16.68
N VAL A 249 -16.64 10.81 15.64
CA VAL A 249 -16.65 9.35 15.75
C VAL A 249 -15.32 8.79 15.26
N VAL A 250 -14.69 7.96 16.08
CA VAL A 250 -13.44 7.28 15.81
C VAL A 250 -13.59 5.78 15.98
N VAL A 251 -12.77 5.03 15.24
CA VAL A 251 -12.62 3.57 15.38
C VAL A 251 -11.15 3.30 15.67
N GLU A 252 -10.87 2.68 16.81
CA GLU A 252 -9.53 2.28 17.23
C GLU A 252 -9.35 0.77 17.02
N TYR A 253 -8.26 0.37 16.39
CA TYR A 253 -7.90 -1.02 16.25
C TYR A 253 -7.10 -1.49 17.48
N ASP A 254 -7.65 -2.45 18.22
CA ASP A 254 -6.98 -3.06 19.35
C ASP A 254 -6.23 -4.33 18.90
N GLY A 255 -4.97 -4.15 18.60
CA GLY A 255 -4.06 -5.20 18.14
C GLY A 255 -3.47 -6.05 19.27
N ALA A 256 -4.14 -6.15 20.44
CA ALA A 256 -3.64 -6.76 21.67
C ALA A 256 -2.56 -7.83 21.44
N THR A 257 -1.30 -7.44 21.52
CA THR A 257 -0.21 -8.36 21.73
C THR A 257 -0.26 -8.85 23.17
N HIS A 258 -0.40 -10.14 23.33
CA HIS A 258 -0.41 -10.78 24.65
C HIS A 258 0.92 -10.53 25.36
N GLY A 259 0.96 -9.59 26.31
CA GLY A 259 2.13 -9.49 27.15
C GLY A 259 2.34 -8.20 27.93
N ASP A 260 1.97 -7.05 27.42
CA ASP A 260 2.39 -5.79 28.04
C ASP A 260 1.25 -5.05 28.76
N ALA A 261 1.21 -5.15 30.10
CA ALA A 261 0.22 -4.47 30.93
C ALA A 261 0.35 -2.94 30.82
N GLU A 262 1.57 -2.42 30.58
CA GLU A 262 1.82 -0.98 30.42
C GLU A 262 1.26 -0.48 29.08
N ALA A 263 1.42 -1.23 28.00
CA ALA A 263 0.85 -0.90 26.69
C ALA A 263 -0.68 -0.82 26.76
N ARG A 264 -1.35 -1.80 27.39
CA ARG A 264 -2.80 -1.80 27.60
C ARG A 264 -3.28 -0.59 28.41
N THR A 265 -2.53 -0.23 29.45
CA THR A 265 -2.83 0.95 30.28
C THR A 265 -2.72 2.24 29.46
N THR A 266 -1.70 2.34 28.60
CA THR A 266 -1.50 3.49 27.73
C THR A 266 -2.61 3.60 26.68
N ASP A 267 -3.01 2.49 26.06
CA ASP A 267 -4.12 2.49 25.09
C ASP A 267 -5.47 2.79 25.74
N SER A 268 -5.71 2.32 26.96
CA SER A 268 -6.90 2.68 27.72
C SER A 268 -6.94 4.19 27.99
N ARG A 269 -5.84 4.79 28.45
CA ARG A 269 -5.74 6.23 28.70
C ARG A 269 -5.96 7.06 27.43
N ARG A 270 -5.45 6.62 26.28
CA ARG A 270 -5.70 7.28 24.99
C ARG A 270 -7.20 7.31 24.68
N ARG A 271 -7.87 6.17 24.81
CA ARG A 271 -9.31 6.06 24.57
C ARG A 271 -10.13 6.92 25.53
N ASP A 272 -9.77 6.94 26.81
CA ASP A 272 -10.46 7.73 27.82
C ASP A 272 -10.26 9.24 27.61
N ALA A 273 -9.06 9.65 27.17
CA ALA A 273 -8.81 11.04 26.79
C ALA A 273 -9.61 11.47 25.55
N LEU A 274 -9.74 10.60 24.53
CA LEU A 274 -10.60 10.88 23.38
C LEU A 274 -12.06 11.03 23.78
N ARG A 275 -12.56 10.17 24.71
CA ARG A 275 -13.91 10.31 25.24
C ARG A 275 -14.11 11.61 26.03
N ALA A 276 -13.10 12.02 26.80
CA ALA A 276 -13.14 13.31 27.51
C ALA A 276 -13.16 14.51 26.55
N GLU A 277 -12.55 14.38 25.36
CA GLU A 277 -12.66 15.35 24.24
C GLU A 277 -14.00 15.28 23.48
N GLY A 278 -14.95 14.43 23.91
CA GLY A 278 -16.25 14.29 23.27
C GLY A 278 -16.26 13.40 22.02
N TYR A 279 -15.23 12.58 21.81
CA TYR A 279 -15.26 11.59 20.75
C TYR A 279 -16.04 10.33 21.15
N ASP A 280 -16.84 9.82 20.23
CA ASP A 280 -17.45 8.48 20.32
C ASP A 280 -16.44 7.46 19.81
N VAL A 281 -15.85 6.70 20.71
CA VAL A 281 -14.77 5.77 20.42
C VAL A 281 -15.31 4.36 20.34
N ALA A 282 -15.34 3.79 19.13
CA ALA A 282 -15.56 2.37 18.88
C ALA A 282 -14.21 1.63 18.86
N THR A 283 -14.16 0.46 19.48
CA THR A 283 -12.94 -0.37 19.47
C THR A 283 -13.18 -1.64 18.67
N LEU A 284 -12.19 -2.05 17.89
CA LEU A 284 -12.24 -3.24 17.03
C LEU A 284 -11.02 -4.11 17.30
N THR A 285 -11.22 -5.30 17.83
CA THR A 285 -10.15 -6.30 18.02
C THR A 285 -9.83 -7.05 16.72
N ASN A 286 -8.69 -7.77 16.69
CA ASN A 286 -8.35 -8.60 15.53
C ASN A 286 -9.42 -9.68 15.27
N ALA A 287 -9.96 -10.32 16.29
CA ALA A 287 -11.02 -11.33 16.13
C ALA A 287 -12.28 -10.72 15.47
N GLN A 288 -12.69 -9.55 15.92
CA GLN A 288 -13.82 -8.81 15.37
C GLN A 288 -13.56 -8.31 13.93
N LEU A 289 -12.32 -7.86 13.64
CA LEU A 289 -11.94 -7.52 12.28
C LEU A 289 -12.06 -8.72 11.34
N GLN A 290 -11.69 -9.92 11.79
CA GLN A 290 -11.76 -11.14 10.96
C GLN A 290 -13.19 -11.69 10.82
N SER A 291 -14.09 -11.40 11.74
CA SER A 291 -15.50 -11.81 11.70
C SER A 291 -16.35 -10.82 10.89
N PRO A 292 -16.87 -11.17 9.69
CA PRO A 292 -17.70 -10.25 8.92
C PRO A 292 -18.92 -9.74 9.67
N THR A 293 -19.52 -10.55 10.53
CA THR A 293 -20.70 -10.20 11.31
C THR A 293 -20.36 -9.19 12.42
N GLU A 294 -19.30 -9.48 13.19
CA GLU A 294 -18.88 -8.59 14.29
C GLU A 294 -18.31 -7.28 13.75
N PHE A 295 -17.54 -7.33 12.65
CA PHE A 295 -17.04 -6.15 11.97
C PHE A 295 -18.16 -5.19 11.58
N GLN A 296 -19.21 -5.70 10.96
CA GLN A 296 -20.38 -4.89 10.59
C GLN A 296 -21.12 -4.34 11.81
N ALA A 297 -21.22 -5.13 12.87
CA ALA A 297 -21.90 -4.71 14.11
C ALA A 297 -21.22 -3.51 14.77
N ILE A 298 -19.94 -3.29 14.52
CA ILE A 298 -19.18 -2.14 15.00
C ILE A 298 -19.18 -0.98 14.00
N ILE A 299 -18.82 -1.24 12.75
CA ILE A 299 -18.61 -0.18 11.75
C ILE A 299 -19.92 0.46 11.28
N VAL A 300 -21.00 -0.31 11.11
CA VAL A 300 -22.27 0.23 10.62
C VAL A 300 -22.87 1.24 11.61
N PRO A 301 -23.00 0.96 12.91
CA PRO A 301 -23.45 1.95 13.87
C PRO A 301 -22.53 3.17 13.97
N ALA A 302 -21.21 2.97 13.99
CA ALA A 302 -20.23 4.06 14.02
C ALA A 302 -20.39 5.00 12.81
N SER A 303 -20.50 4.44 11.61
CA SER A 303 -20.72 5.23 10.39
C SER A 303 -22.07 5.97 10.38
N ARG A 304 -23.13 5.38 10.98
CA ARG A 304 -24.44 6.03 11.13
C ARG A 304 -24.36 7.20 12.12
N LYS A 305 -23.70 7.03 13.25
CA LYS A 305 -23.44 8.11 14.21
C LYS A 305 -22.65 9.25 13.56
N ALA A 306 -21.70 8.90 12.69
CA ALA A 306 -20.96 9.87 11.91
C ALA A 306 -21.78 10.56 10.80
N GLY A 307 -23.07 10.26 10.67
CA GLY A 307 -24.00 10.94 9.75
C GLY A 307 -24.18 10.27 8.38
N LYS A 308 -23.65 9.04 8.15
CA LYS A 308 -23.90 8.31 6.90
C LYS A 308 -24.81 7.11 7.10
N ARG A 309 -25.89 7.02 6.34
CA ARG A 309 -26.81 5.88 6.33
C ARG A 309 -26.16 4.64 5.73
N THR A 310 -25.28 4.00 6.49
CA THR A 310 -24.64 2.73 6.11
C THR A 310 -25.57 1.56 6.44
N ARG A 311 -25.58 0.54 5.57
CA ARG A 311 -26.40 -0.66 5.72
C ARG A 311 -25.52 -1.88 5.98
N TYR A 312 -26.04 -2.86 6.71
CA TYR A 312 -25.43 -4.18 6.82
C TYR A 312 -25.36 -4.85 5.45
N LEU A 313 -24.35 -5.68 5.25
CA LEU A 313 -24.25 -6.50 4.02
C LEU A 313 -25.38 -7.55 4.03
N SER A 314 -26.03 -7.69 2.90
CA SER A 314 -26.97 -8.78 2.63
C SER A 314 -26.22 -10.06 2.25
N GLU A 315 -26.93 -11.18 2.21
CA GLU A 315 -26.36 -12.45 1.71
C GLU A 315 -25.78 -12.31 0.29
N CYS A 316 -26.41 -11.50 -0.56
CA CYS A 316 -25.92 -11.23 -1.92
C CYS A 316 -24.61 -10.42 -1.96
N ASP A 317 -24.28 -9.66 -0.89
CA ASP A 317 -23.05 -8.90 -0.80
C ASP A 317 -21.87 -9.74 -0.27
N MET A 318 -22.19 -10.77 0.52
CA MET A 318 -21.18 -11.57 1.23
C MET A 318 -20.12 -12.22 0.31
N PRO A 319 -20.43 -12.73 -0.88
CA PRO A 319 -19.39 -13.23 -1.78
C PRO A 319 -18.36 -12.18 -2.16
N ARG A 320 -18.79 -10.94 -2.47
CA ARG A 320 -17.88 -9.82 -2.78
C ARG A 320 -17.06 -9.41 -1.57
N HIS A 321 -17.66 -9.38 -0.39
CA HIS A 321 -16.95 -9.06 0.84
C HIS A 321 -15.85 -10.09 1.16
N ARG A 322 -16.14 -11.37 1.01
CA ARG A 322 -15.14 -12.45 1.17
C ARG A 322 -14.04 -12.35 0.12
N ALA A 323 -14.39 -12.03 -1.14
CA ALA A 323 -13.42 -11.84 -2.20
C ALA A 323 -12.48 -10.65 -1.88
N LEU A 324 -13.03 -9.51 -1.42
CA LEU A 324 -12.22 -8.36 -1.00
C LEU A 324 -11.25 -8.73 0.13
N ARG A 325 -11.71 -9.41 1.17
CA ARG A 325 -10.86 -9.90 2.27
C ARG A 325 -9.73 -10.79 1.75
N SER A 326 -10.05 -11.72 0.86
CA SER A 326 -9.05 -12.61 0.25
C SER A 326 -8.03 -11.84 -0.58
N GLN A 327 -8.45 -10.84 -1.36
CA GLN A 327 -7.55 -10.01 -2.17
C GLN A 327 -6.59 -9.21 -1.28
N ILE A 328 -7.08 -8.60 -0.21
CA ILE A 328 -6.28 -7.85 0.76
C ILE A 328 -5.28 -8.79 1.46
N ALA A 329 -5.75 -9.93 1.95
CA ALA A 329 -4.92 -10.90 2.65
C ALA A 329 -3.80 -11.45 1.76
N ARG A 330 -4.11 -11.82 0.51
CA ARG A 330 -3.11 -12.26 -0.47
C ARG A 330 -2.08 -11.17 -0.75
N TYR A 331 -2.52 -9.92 -0.89
CA TYR A 331 -1.59 -8.81 -1.07
C TYR A 331 -0.64 -8.68 0.11
N HIS A 332 -1.14 -8.68 1.33
CA HIS A 332 -0.31 -8.56 2.53
C HIS A 332 0.61 -9.76 2.75
N ALA A 333 0.18 -10.96 2.38
CA ALA A 333 1.01 -12.16 2.42
C ALA A 333 1.98 -12.30 1.23
N ARG A 334 1.96 -11.34 0.29
CA ARG A 334 2.74 -11.43 -0.97
C ARG A 334 2.47 -12.72 -1.77
N THR A 335 1.25 -13.26 -1.70
CA THR A 335 0.81 -14.50 -2.38
C THR A 335 -0.26 -14.15 -3.42
N PHE A 336 0.14 -13.56 -4.54
CA PHE A 336 -0.82 -13.19 -5.59
C PHE A 336 -0.90 -14.22 -6.67
#